data_eab52809df277619aa01cb97086523cc
#
_entry.id   eab52809df277619aa01cb97086523cc
#
_cell.length_a   1.000
_cell.length_b   1.000
_cell.length_c   1.000
_cell.angle_alpha   90.00
_cell.angle_beta   90.00
_cell.angle_gamma   90.00
#
_symmetry.space_group_name_H-M   'P 1'
#
loop_
_entity.id
_entity.type
_entity.pdbx_description
1 polymer ?
#
loop_
_entity_poly.entity_id
_entity_poly.type
_entity_poly.pdbx_seq_one_letter_code
_entity_poly.pdbx_strand_id
1 'polypeptide(L)'
;RRLAPRAVKQGAFVVDKGSIFRMDPSIPLVVPEVNGDDIEWHPGIVSTPNCTSTPFVMVLDALRKLSAIKAVTVATYQSVTGSGSAGQQELIRQSGNVLGGSKADLDVYPHQIAFNILPHVDDFLSDGYTKEEQKMLNESRKILHDESLAVSATCVRVPVEISHSESLQIEFESDVTVHDAKRVLSGYDGVLVVDDPSRNEYPMPLTAAGGDDVLVGRIRMD
;
A
#
# COMPACT_ATOMS: atom_id res chain seq x y z
N ARG A 1 5.78 -10.92 18.49
CA ARG A 1 7.01 -10.77 19.29
C ARG A 1 7.48 -12.08 19.96
N ARG A 2 6.60 -12.94 20.51
CA ARG A 2 7.04 -14.11 21.29
C ARG A 2 7.44 -15.32 20.45
N LEU A 3 6.77 -15.57 19.32
CA LEU A 3 6.95 -16.80 18.54
C LEU A 3 8.15 -16.74 17.59
N ALA A 4 8.29 -15.66 16.83
CA ALA A 4 9.35 -15.54 15.84
C ALA A 4 10.77 -15.71 16.42
N PRO A 5 11.18 -15.02 17.51
CA PRO A 5 12.50 -15.25 18.11
C PRO A 5 12.69 -16.68 18.65
N ARG A 6 11.62 -17.33 19.09
CA ARG A 6 11.68 -18.72 19.53
C ARG A 6 11.89 -19.70 18.38
N ALA A 7 11.22 -19.44 17.24
CA ALA A 7 11.41 -20.23 16.03
C ALA A 7 12.84 -20.10 15.49
N VAL A 8 13.36 -18.87 15.45
CA VAL A 8 14.75 -18.59 15.05
C VAL A 8 15.75 -19.33 15.93
N LYS A 9 15.56 -19.35 17.26
CA LYS A 9 16.41 -20.12 18.19
C LYS A 9 16.40 -21.62 17.92
N GLN A 10 15.41 -22.14 17.23
CA GLN A 10 15.30 -23.54 16.80
C GLN A 10 15.79 -23.75 15.35
N GLY A 11 16.45 -22.74 14.75
CA GLY A 11 17.01 -22.80 13.39
C GLY A 11 16.01 -22.49 12.27
N ALA A 12 14.82 -21.98 12.57
CA ALA A 12 13.87 -21.58 11.55
C ALA A 12 14.20 -20.18 11.01
N PHE A 13 13.98 -19.97 9.71
CA PHE A 13 13.87 -18.65 9.09
C PHE A 13 12.41 -18.18 9.16
N VAL A 14 12.18 -16.94 9.55
CA VAL A 14 10.83 -16.39 9.78
C VAL A 14 10.58 -15.22 8.84
N VAL A 15 9.53 -15.30 8.04
CA VAL A 15 8.95 -14.17 7.32
C VAL A 15 7.75 -13.67 8.11
N ASP A 16 7.85 -12.47 8.68
CA ASP A 16 6.81 -11.88 9.52
C ASP A 16 5.97 -10.87 8.72
N LYS A 17 4.67 -11.14 8.60
CA LYS A 17 3.71 -10.26 7.93
C LYS A 17 3.07 -9.24 8.87
N GLY A 18 3.37 -9.31 10.16
CA GLY A 18 2.86 -8.38 11.17
C GLY A 18 3.60 -7.05 11.19
N SER A 19 3.02 -6.04 11.82
CA SER A 19 3.64 -4.71 11.91
C SER A 19 4.75 -4.58 12.94
N ILE A 20 4.92 -5.61 13.80
CA ILE A 20 5.67 -5.48 15.05
C ILE A 20 7.20 -5.38 14.89
N PHE A 21 7.72 -5.92 13.79
CA PHE A 21 9.15 -5.91 13.48
C PHE A 21 9.52 -4.94 12.35
N ARG A 22 8.53 -4.35 11.65
CA ARG A 22 8.78 -3.52 10.48
C ARG A 22 9.74 -2.37 10.73
N MET A 23 9.57 -1.68 11.85
CA MET A 23 10.41 -0.53 12.22
C MET A 23 11.55 -0.89 13.18
N ASP A 24 11.79 -2.18 13.45
CA ASP A 24 12.97 -2.60 14.20
C ASP A 24 14.22 -2.43 13.31
N PRO A 25 15.23 -1.64 13.74
CA PRO A 25 16.41 -1.37 12.91
C PRO A 25 17.29 -2.63 12.69
N SER A 26 17.15 -3.66 13.51
CA SER A 26 17.88 -4.92 13.39
C SER A 26 17.19 -5.95 12.49
N ILE A 27 15.99 -5.67 12.00
CA ILE A 27 15.21 -6.58 11.16
C ILE A 27 14.92 -5.91 9.82
N PRO A 28 15.31 -6.52 8.68
CA PRO A 28 15.03 -5.93 7.37
C PRO A 28 13.53 -5.93 7.08
N LEU A 29 13.09 -4.86 6.44
CA LEU A 29 11.75 -4.69 5.89
C LEU A 29 11.87 -4.75 4.38
N VAL A 30 11.42 -5.84 3.75
CA VAL A 30 11.81 -6.19 2.39
C VAL A 30 10.64 -6.20 1.43
N VAL A 31 10.82 -5.51 0.30
CA VAL A 31 10.12 -5.70 -0.97
C VAL A 31 11.16 -6.21 -1.95
N PRO A 32 11.09 -7.48 -2.41
CA PRO A 32 12.17 -8.10 -3.19
C PRO A 32 12.60 -7.30 -4.41
N GLU A 33 11.66 -6.66 -5.10
CA GLU A 33 11.87 -5.86 -6.31
C GLU A 33 12.58 -4.53 -6.03
N VAL A 34 12.57 -4.05 -4.77
CA VAL A 34 13.08 -2.73 -4.37
C VAL A 34 14.40 -2.85 -3.61
N ASN A 35 14.41 -3.65 -2.55
CA ASN A 35 15.53 -3.79 -1.62
C ASN A 35 15.77 -5.25 -1.25
N GLY A 36 15.67 -6.17 -2.22
CA GLY A 36 15.83 -7.61 -2.00
C GLY A 36 17.16 -7.99 -1.33
N ASP A 37 18.23 -7.25 -1.60
CA ASP A 37 19.57 -7.47 -1.02
C ASP A 37 19.58 -7.26 0.51
N ASP A 38 18.64 -6.51 1.08
CA ASP A 38 18.53 -6.33 2.53
C ASP A 38 18.29 -7.65 3.28
N ILE A 39 17.83 -8.67 2.59
CA ILE A 39 17.64 -10.00 3.19
C ILE A 39 18.96 -10.58 3.73
N GLU A 40 20.11 -10.18 3.20
CA GLU A 40 21.41 -10.76 3.56
C GLU A 40 21.81 -10.47 5.01
N TRP A 41 21.35 -9.35 5.60
CA TRP A 41 21.70 -8.97 6.96
C TRP A 41 20.66 -9.37 8.02
N HIS A 42 19.73 -10.27 7.68
CA HIS A 42 18.67 -10.69 8.61
C HIS A 42 19.19 -11.46 9.84
N PRO A 43 18.62 -11.25 11.03
CA PRO A 43 18.96 -12.03 12.25
C PRO A 43 18.13 -13.33 12.36
N GLY A 44 17.66 -13.89 11.24
CA GLY A 44 16.71 -15.02 11.17
C GLY A 44 15.25 -14.60 11.03
N ILE A 45 14.96 -13.29 11.02
CA ILE A 45 13.63 -12.72 10.81
C ILE A 45 13.72 -11.68 9.71
N VAL A 46 12.76 -11.71 8.76
CA VAL A 46 12.51 -10.68 7.75
C VAL A 46 11.07 -10.21 7.88
N SER A 47 10.83 -8.91 7.86
CA SER A 47 9.48 -8.34 7.83
C SER A 47 9.04 -8.02 6.41
N THR A 48 7.74 -8.20 6.14
CA THR A 48 7.10 -7.68 4.93
C THR A 48 6.34 -6.40 5.26
N PRO A 49 6.26 -5.43 4.33
CA PRO A 49 5.61 -4.15 4.58
C PRO A 49 4.08 -4.25 4.64
N ASN A 50 3.46 -3.10 4.86
CA ASN A 50 2.02 -2.91 4.75
C ASN A 50 1.56 -3.10 3.30
N CYS A 51 0.30 -3.47 3.14
CA CYS A 51 -0.31 -3.72 1.83
C CYS A 51 -0.35 -2.48 0.91
N THR A 52 -0.40 -1.27 1.48
CA THR A 52 -0.29 -0.02 0.73
C THR A 52 1.17 0.40 0.52
N SER A 53 2.05 0.12 1.46
CA SER A 53 3.48 0.46 1.31
C SER A 53 4.15 -0.29 0.16
N THR A 54 3.77 -1.54 -0.11
CA THR A 54 4.39 -2.36 -1.17
C THR A 54 4.23 -1.75 -2.56
N PRO A 55 3.01 -1.52 -3.11
CA PRO A 55 2.84 -0.93 -4.42
C PRO A 55 3.40 0.49 -4.49
N PHE A 56 3.26 1.25 -3.40
CA PHE A 56 3.78 2.60 -3.29
C PHE A 56 5.29 2.66 -3.52
N VAL A 57 6.08 1.86 -2.79
CA VAL A 57 7.54 1.90 -2.91
C VAL A 57 8.05 1.35 -4.24
N MET A 58 7.36 0.37 -4.84
CA MET A 58 7.73 -0.16 -6.17
C MET A 58 7.61 0.92 -7.25
N VAL A 59 6.53 1.70 -7.22
CA VAL A 59 6.34 2.83 -8.14
C VAL A 59 7.38 3.93 -7.90
N LEU A 60 7.66 4.27 -6.64
CA LEU A 60 8.66 5.28 -6.31
C LEU A 60 10.07 4.84 -6.69
N ASP A 61 10.44 3.57 -6.46
CA ASP A 61 11.75 3.04 -6.84
C ASP A 61 11.97 3.08 -8.35
N ALA A 62 10.95 2.72 -9.13
CA ALA A 62 11.02 2.85 -10.58
C ALA A 62 11.26 4.30 -11.01
N LEU A 63 10.50 5.23 -10.45
CA LEU A 63 10.49 6.64 -10.89
C LEU A 63 11.70 7.44 -10.39
N ARG A 64 12.23 7.15 -9.19
CA ARG A 64 13.44 7.84 -8.68
C ARG A 64 14.69 7.60 -9.52
N LYS A 65 14.68 6.60 -10.43
CA LYS A 65 15.74 6.38 -11.42
C LYS A 65 15.80 7.48 -12.49
N LEU A 66 14.73 8.27 -12.65
CA LEU A 66 14.68 9.41 -13.58
C LEU A 66 15.16 10.70 -12.93
N SER A 67 14.72 10.95 -11.70
CA SER A 67 15.07 12.12 -10.91
C SER A 67 14.80 11.85 -9.44
N ALA A 68 15.53 12.48 -8.53
CA ALA A 68 15.24 12.42 -7.11
C ALA A 68 13.84 12.93 -6.82
N ILE A 69 13.14 12.28 -5.89
CA ILE A 69 11.79 12.64 -5.48
C ILE A 69 11.87 13.60 -4.31
N LYS A 70 11.28 14.79 -4.45
CA LYS A 70 11.18 15.80 -3.38
C LYS A 70 10.08 15.46 -2.39
N ALA A 71 8.89 15.20 -2.92
CA ALA A 71 7.70 14.96 -2.10
C ALA A 71 6.69 14.10 -2.85
N VAL A 72 5.89 13.36 -2.07
CA VAL A 72 4.77 12.59 -2.58
C VAL A 72 3.52 12.90 -1.76
N THR A 73 2.43 13.25 -2.44
CA THR A 73 1.10 13.23 -1.86
C THR A 73 0.37 11.99 -2.34
N VAL A 74 -0.20 11.23 -1.41
CA VAL A 74 -0.90 9.98 -1.72
C VAL A 74 -2.25 9.92 -1.05
N ALA A 75 -3.28 9.57 -1.81
CA ALA A 75 -4.58 9.16 -1.29
C ALA A 75 -4.80 7.69 -1.60
N THR A 76 -5.11 6.88 -0.59
CA THR A 76 -5.40 5.47 -0.78
C THR A 76 -6.90 5.20 -0.85
N TYR A 77 -7.30 4.19 -1.60
CA TYR A 77 -8.66 3.65 -1.68
C TYR A 77 -8.57 2.17 -1.28
N GLN A 78 -8.68 1.92 0.04
CA GLN A 78 -8.40 0.61 0.60
C GLN A 78 -9.65 -0.25 0.70
N SER A 79 -9.61 -1.42 0.07
CA SER A 79 -10.67 -2.42 0.11
C SER A 79 -10.91 -2.97 1.52
N VAL A 80 -12.11 -3.51 1.75
CA VAL A 80 -12.51 -4.05 3.05
C VAL A 80 -11.75 -5.32 3.46
N THR A 81 -11.15 -6.05 2.52
CA THR A 81 -10.33 -7.24 2.83
C THR A 81 -9.07 -6.90 3.65
N GLY A 82 -8.63 -5.63 3.65
CA GLY A 82 -7.60 -5.15 4.56
C GLY A 82 -7.96 -5.31 6.05
N SER A 83 -9.25 -5.35 6.37
CA SER A 83 -9.79 -5.67 7.71
C SER A 83 -10.11 -7.17 7.90
N GLY A 84 -9.63 -8.01 6.98
CA GLY A 84 -9.88 -9.45 6.99
C GLY A 84 -11.29 -9.85 6.52
N SER A 85 -11.59 -11.13 6.65
CA SER A 85 -12.89 -11.68 6.22
C SER A 85 -14.10 -11.06 6.92
N ALA A 86 -13.92 -10.58 8.15
CA ALA A 86 -15.00 -9.90 8.89
C ALA A 86 -15.42 -8.60 8.20
N GLY A 87 -14.44 -7.78 7.73
CA GLY A 87 -14.74 -6.54 6.99
C GLY A 87 -15.45 -6.81 5.66
N GLN A 88 -15.03 -7.85 4.94
CA GLN A 88 -15.69 -8.28 3.71
C GLN A 88 -17.14 -8.70 3.96
N GLN A 89 -17.37 -9.55 4.95
CA GLN A 89 -18.71 -10.00 5.33
C GLN A 89 -19.61 -8.84 5.78
N GLU A 90 -19.05 -7.89 6.50
CA GLU A 90 -19.79 -6.69 6.91
C GLU A 90 -20.23 -5.86 5.70
N LEU A 91 -19.36 -5.61 4.73
CA LEU A 91 -19.73 -4.90 3.50
C LEU A 91 -20.89 -5.59 2.77
N ILE A 92 -20.79 -6.91 2.58
CA ILE A 92 -21.81 -7.70 1.86
C ILE A 92 -23.15 -7.64 2.62
N ARG A 93 -23.14 -7.87 3.94
CA ARG A 93 -24.32 -7.85 4.78
C ARG A 93 -24.96 -6.46 4.82
N GLN A 94 -24.17 -5.41 5.04
CA GLN A 94 -24.64 -4.03 5.04
C GLN A 94 -25.28 -3.65 3.69
N SER A 95 -24.65 -4.06 2.57
CA SER A 95 -25.19 -3.79 1.24
C SER A 95 -26.57 -4.40 1.06
N GLY A 96 -26.78 -5.65 1.47
CA GLY A 96 -28.07 -6.30 1.44
C GLY A 96 -29.11 -5.63 2.36
N ASN A 97 -28.73 -5.29 3.58
CA ASN A 97 -29.61 -4.63 4.54
C ASN A 97 -30.07 -3.24 4.05
N VAL A 98 -29.14 -2.41 3.58
CA VAL A 98 -29.43 -1.05 3.11
C VAL A 98 -30.31 -1.08 1.86
N LEU A 99 -30.03 -1.96 0.89
CA LEU A 99 -30.88 -2.14 -0.31
C LEU A 99 -32.27 -2.68 0.05
N GLY A 100 -32.38 -3.48 1.11
CA GLY A 100 -33.64 -3.98 1.65
C GLY A 100 -34.39 -2.98 2.54
N GLY A 101 -33.87 -1.73 2.69
CA GLY A 101 -34.51 -0.69 3.53
C GLY A 101 -34.24 -0.83 5.03
N SER A 102 -33.32 -1.71 5.43
CA SER A 102 -32.91 -1.89 6.83
C SER A 102 -31.69 -1.04 7.18
N LYS A 103 -31.42 -0.85 8.48
CA LYS A 103 -30.20 -0.19 8.94
C LYS A 103 -28.99 -1.09 8.76
N ALA A 104 -27.82 -0.47 8.55
CA ALA A 104 -26.54 -1.17 8.57
C ALA A 104 -26.16 -1.58 10.00
N ASP A 105 -25.68 -2.82 10.16
CA ASP A 105 -25.04 -3.28 11.38
C ASP A 105 -23.56 -2.83 11.40
N LEU A 106 -23.05 -2.37 12.54
CA LEU A 106 -21.70 -1.87 12.71
C LEU A 106 -20.93 -2.83 13.63
N ASP A 107 -20.13 -3.73 13.04
CA ASP A 107 -19.36 -4.73 13.78
C ASP A 107 -17.84 -4.46 13.71
N VAL A 108 -17.32 -4.15 12.51
CA VAL A 108 -15.90 -3.93 12.23
C VAL A 108 -15.58 -2.46 12.07
N TYR A 109 -16.47 -1.73 11.39
CA TYR A 109 -16.28 -0.31 11.10
C TYR A 109 -17.10 0.57 12.03
N PRO A 110 -16.56 1.75 12.40
CA PRO A 110 -17.28 2.69 13.28
C PRO A 110 -18.49 3.35 12.59
N HIS A 111 -18.58 3.25 11.27
CA HIS A 111 -19.67 3.78 10.45
C HIS A 111 -20.02 2.81 9.34
N GLN A 112 -21.21 2.95 8.77
CA GLN A 112 -21.62 2.21 7.58
C GLN A 112 -20.56 2.35 6.48
N ILE A 113 -20.08 1.20 5.98
CA ILE A 113 -19.15 1.16 4.84
C ILE A 113 -19.89 0.93 3.50
N ALA A 114 -21.01 0.21 3.51
CA ALA A 114 -21.80 0.01 2.29
C ALA A 114 -22.29 1.35 1.73
N PHE A 115 -21.98 1.62 0.45
CA PHE A 115 -22.31 2.87 -0.25
C PHE A 115 -21.71 4.14 0.38
N ASN A 116 -20.59 4.01 1.09
CA ASN A 116 -19.92 5.09 1.81
C ASN A 116 -18.40 4.97 1.72
N ILE A 117 -17.68 6.04 2.07
CA ILE A 117 -16.23 6.03 2.27
C ILE A 117 -15.90 6.49 3.68
N LEU A 118 -14.86 5.92 4.28
CA LEU A 118 -14.40 6.32 5.61
C LEU A 118 -12.95 6.84 5.48
N PRO A 119 -12.69 8.14 5.70
CA PRO A 119 -11.32 8.69 5.65
C PRO A 119 -10.56 8.36 6.94
N HIS A 120 -10.50 7.07 7.22
CA HIS A 120 -9.98 6.53 8.47
C HIS A 120 -9.61 5.06 8.30
N VAL A 121 -8.32 4.75 8.42
CA VAL A 121 -7.81 3.39 8.46
C VAL A 121 -6.81 3.29 9.62
N ASP A 122 -7.01 2.32 10.54
CA ASP A 122 -6.27 2.16 11.80
C ASP A 122 -6.56 3.31 12.80
N ASP A 123 -5.91 3.33 13.96
CA ASP A 123 -6.14 4.30 15.03
C ASP A 123 -5.59 5.69 14.68
N PHE A 124 -6.27 6.73 15.11
CA PHE A 124 -5.75 8.11 15.07
C PHE A 124 -4.62 8.34 16.06
N LEU A 125 -3.67 9.15 15.66
CA LEU A 125 -2.59 9.69 16.47
C LEU A 125 -2.90 11.10 16.95
N SER A 126 -2.09 11.62 17.88
CA SER A 126 -2.31 12.95 18.46
C SER A 126 -2.09 14.12 17.50
N ASP A 127 -1.41 13.88 16.38
CA ASP A 127 -1.14 14.86 15.32
C ASP A 127 -2.23 14.90 14.23
N GLY A 128 -3.26 14.06 14.36
CA GLY A 128 -4.36 13.96 13.41
C GLY A 128 -4.15 12.95 12.28
N TYR A 129 -2.95 12.41 12.12
CA TYR A 129 -2.71 11.27 11.23
C TYR A 129 -3.22 9.98 11.82
N THR A 130 -3.39 8.96 10.99
CA THR A 130 -3.62 7.58 11.46
C THR A 130 -2.32 6.79 11.49
N LYS A 131 -2.30 5.68 12.23
CA LYS A 131 -1.18 4.74 12.21
C LYS A 131 -0.91 4.19 10.79
N GLU A 132 -1.95 4.03 9.98
CA GLU A 132 -1.83 3.57 8.59
C GLU A 132 -1.05 4.58 7.74
N GLU A 133 -1.36 5.86 7.86
CA GLU A 133 -0.67 6.95 7.17
C GLU A 133 0.79 7.07 7.60
N GLN A 134 1.07 6.90 8.90
CA GLN A 134 2.43 6.87 9.42
C GLN A 134 3.24 5.66 8.93
N LYS A 135 2.58 4.50 8.70
CA LYS A 135 3.25 3.34 8.09
C LYS A 135 3.72 3.68 6.68
N MET A 136 2.90 4.34 5.85
CA MET A 136 3.31 4.72 4.50
C MET A 136 4.57 5.58 4.50
N LEU A 137 4.67 6.57 5.39
CA LEU A 137 5.87 7.40 5.53
C LEU A 137 7.07 6.59 6.02
N ASN A 138 6.93 5.90 7.15
CA ASN A 138 8.06 5.29 7.84
C ASN A 138 8.58 4.04 7.12
N GLU A 139 7.68 3.21 6.60
CA GLU A 139 8.04 2.01 5.87
C GLU A 139 8.69 2.36 4.52
N SER A 140 8.17 3.37 3.80
CA SER A 140 8.79 3.79 2.53
C SER A 140 10.20 4.34 2.71
N ARG A 141 10.44 5.15 3.73
CA ARG A 141 11.78 5.64 4.07
C ARG A 141 12.76 4.50 4.33
N LYS A 142 12.34 3.52 5.13
CA LYS A 142 13.16 2.35 5.47
C LYS A 142 13.46 1.50 4.24
N ILE A 143 12.46 1.18 3.42
CA ILE A 143 12.60 0.32 2.24
C ILE A 143 13.42 0.99 1.15
N LEU A 144 13.20 2.29 0.92
CA LEU A 144 13.90 3.06 -0.11
C LEU A 144 15.26 3.58 0.36
N HIS A 145 15.63 3.37 1.63
CA HIS A 145 16.85 3.91 2.26
C HIS A 145 16.95 5.44 2.11
N ASP A 146 15.82 6.13 2.23
CA ASP A 146 15.74 7.59 2.07
C ASP A 146 14.96 8.22 3.23
N GLU A 147 15.69 8.64 4.27
CA GLU A 147 15.12 9.31 5.44
C GLU A 147 14.59 10.72 5.12
N SER A 148 15.01 11.30 3.98
CA SER A 148 14.59 12.63 3.56
C SER A 148 13.27 12.64 2.80
N LEU A 149 12.79 11.50 2.32
CA LEU A 149 11.56 11.39 1.56
C LEU A 149 10.38 12.00 2.31
N ALA A 150 9.75 13.01 1.70
CA ALA A 150 8.55 13.65 2.23
C ALA A 150 7.30 12.96 1.68
N VAL A 151 6.46 12.42 2.56
CA VAL A 151 5.19 11.77 2.19
C VAL A 151 4.05 12.39 2.99
N SER A 152 3.01 12.83 2.29
CA SER A 152 1.71 13.22 2.87
C SER A 152 0.67 12.20 2.42
N ALA A 153 0.19 11.37 3.35
CA ALA A 153 -0.75 10.31 3.07
C ALA A 153 -2.13 10.60 3.67
N THR A 154 -3.19 10.24 2.95
CA THR A 154 -4.55 10.13 3.46
C THR A 154 -5.09 8.75 3.13
N CYS A 155 -5.38 7.95 4.15
CA CYS A 155 -5.83 6.58 3.98
C CYS A 155 -7.35 6.47 4.11
N VAL A 156 -8.01 6.00 3.05
CA VAL A 156 -9.47 5.94 2.97
C VAL A 156 -9.93 4.49 2.79
N ARG A 157 -10.87 4.04 3.63
CA ARG A 157 -11.58 2.77 3.44
C ARG A 157 -12.74 2.99 2.48
N VAL A 158 -12.80 2.15 1.44
CA VAL A 158 -13.84 2.22 0.39
C VAL A 158 -14.66 0.92 0.34
N PRO A 159 -15.91 0.97 -0.17
CA PRO A 159 -16.77 -0.19 -0.27
C PRO A 159 -16.41 -1.07 -1.47
N VAL A 160 -15.16 -1.42 -1.56
CA VAL A 160 -14.57 -2.33 -2.55
C VAL A 160 -14.14 -3.60 -1.84
N GLU A 161 -14.46 -4.74 -2.42
CA GLU A 161 -14.24 -6.02 -1.77
C GLU A 161 -12.77 -6.36 -1.65
N ILE A 162 -12.01 -6.30 -2.73
CA ILE A 162 -10.63 -6.75 -2.82
C ILE A 162 -9.77 -5.78 -3.64
N SER A 163 -8.48 -5.77 -3.40
CA SER A 163 -7.44 -4.92 -3.97
C SER A 163 -7.53 -3.46 -3.51
N HIS A 164 -6.39 -2.88 -3.21
CA HIS A 164 -6.26 -1.46 -2.88
C HIS A 164 -5.92 -0.66 -4.13
N SER A 165 -6.26 0.63 -4.12
CA SER A 165 -5.82 1.57 -5.14
C SER A 165 -5.22 2.79 -4.48
N GLU A 166 -4.37 3.49 -5.20
CA GLU A 166 -3.69 4.68 -4.71
C GLU A 166 -3.64 5.74 -5.82
N SER A 167 -3.82 7.00 -5.42
CA SER A 167 -3.58 8.14 -6.29
C SER A 167 -2.35 8.89 -5.80
N LEU A 168 -1.33 9.00 -6.64
CA LEU A 168 -0.06 9.62 -6.31
C LEU A 168 0.13 10.92 -7.06
N GLN A 169 0.57 11.96 -6.35
CA GLN A 169 1.18 13.15 -6.93
C GLN A 169 2.64 13.18 -6.48
N ILE A 170 3.56 13.20 -7.42
CA ILE A 170 4.99 13.09 -7.15
C ILE A 170 5.70 14.33 -7.66
N GLU A 171 6.41 15.01 -6.77
CA GLU A 171 7.26 16.15 -7.11
C GLU A 171 8.72 15.69 -7.24
N PHE A 172 9.35 16.00 -8.36
CA PHE A 172 10.73 15.63 -8.66
C PHE A 172 11.68 16.83 -8.55
N GLU A 173 12.97 16.57 -8.36
CA GLU A 173 14.03 17.59 -8.39
C GLU A 173 14.23 18.18 -9.80
N SER A 174 14.07 17.35 -10.83
CA SER A 174 14.21 17.72 -12.24
C SER A 174 12.98 17.27 -13.02
N ASP A 175 12.74 17.88 -14.17
CA ASP A 175 11.61 17.56 -15.02
C ASP A 175 11.61 16.08 -15.44
N VAL A 176 10.48 15.42 -15.26
CA VAL A 176 10.22 14.05 -15.67
C VAL A 176 9.06 14.05 -16.67
N THR A 177 9.27 13.49 -17.86
CA THR A 177 8.21 13.42 -18.86
C THR A 177 7.29 12.21 -18.64
N VAL A 178 6.03 12.31 -19.06
CA VAL A 178 5.09 11.16 -19.06
C VAL A 178 5.66 9.98 -19.84
N HIS A 179 6.35 10.25 -20.96
CA HIS A 179 6.98 9.21 -21.78
C HIS A 179 8.04 8.44 -20.99
N ASP A 180 8.95 9.15 -20.31
CA ASP A 180 10.00 8.51 -19.52
C ASP A 180 9.44 7.76 -18.32
N ALA A 181 8.44 8.33 -17.64
CA ALA A 181 7.75 7.66 -16.54
C ALA A 181 7.12 6.33 -16.99
N LYS A 182 6.37 6.35 -18.11
CA LYS A 182 5.80 5.12 -18.69
C LYS A 182 6.88 4.10 -19.08
N ARG A 183 7.98 4.55 -19.66
CA ARG A 183 9.08 3.68 -20.07
C ARG A 183 9.73 2.95 -18.89
N VAL A 184 10.05 3.66 -17.81
CA VAL A 184 10.69 3.01 -16.65
C VAL A 184 9.72 2.12 -15.88
N LEU A 185 8.46 2.51 -15.75
CA LEU A 185 7.42 1.69 -15.11
C LEU A 185 7.14 0.41 -15.91
N SER A 186 7.07 0.49 -17.24
CA SER A 186 6.86 -0.69 -18.10
C SER A 186 8.04 -1.68 -18.10
N GLY A 187 9.23 -1.24 -17.72
CA GLY A 187 10.42 -2.08 -17.60
C GLY A 187 10.73 -2.51 -16.17
N TYR A 188 9.84 -2.25 -15.21
CA TYR A 188 10.06 -2.58 -13.80
C TYR A 188 9.36 -3.88 -13.43
N ASP A 189 10.11 -4.81 -12.84
CA ASP A 189 9.59 -6.12 -12.43
C ASP A 189 8.44 -5.97 -11.44
N GLY A 190 7.35 -6.73 -11.65
CA GLY A 190 6.16 -6.68 -10.82
C GLY A 190 5.27 -5.45 -11.04
N VAL A 191 5.55 -4.61 -12.07
CA VAL A 191 4.70 -3.47 -12.46
C VAL A 191 4.17 -3.65 -13.88
N LEU A 192 2.87 -3.47 -14.04
CA LEU A 192 2.19 -3.51 -15.34
C LEU A 192 1.53 -2.16 -15.63
N VAL A 193 1.95 -1.48 -16.70
CA VAL A 193 1.34 -0.22 -17.15
C VAL A 193 0.08 -0.52 -17.96
N VAL A 194 -1.08 -0.06 -17.46
CA VAL A 194 -2.39 -0.13 -18.10
C VAL A 194 -2.90 1.30 -18.24
N ASP A 195 -2.59 1.96 -19.38
CA ASP A 195 -2.83 3.39 -19.52
C ASP A 195 -3.17 3.80 -20.96
N ASP A 196 -4.35 3.37 -21.42
CA ASP A 196 -4.97 3.86 -22.65
C ASP A 196 -6.37 4.43 -22.35
N PRO A 197 -6.45 5.71 -21.94
CA PRO A 197 -7.73 6.35 -21.66
C PRO A 197 -8.69 6.40 -22.86
N SER A 198 -8.17 6.36 -24.10
CA SER A 198 -9.01 6.40 -25.32
C SER A 198 -9.86 5.13 -25.47
N ARG A 199 -9.39 4.03 -24.88
CA ARG A 199 -10.06 2.73 -24.84
C ARG A 199 -10.70 2.40 -23.49
N ASN A 200 -10.67 3.35 -22.54
CA ASN A 200 -11.06 3.15 -21.15
C ASN A 200 -10.23 2.03 -20.45
N GLU A 201 -8.98 1.87 -20.83
CA GLU A 201 -8.04 0.93 -20.22
C GLU A 201 -7.22 1.64 -19.16
N TYR A 202 -7.45 1.29 -17.89
CA TYR A 202 -6.79 1.83 -16.71
C TYR A 202 -6.87 0.84 -15.54
N PRO A 203 -6.03 0.97 -14.50
CA PRO A 203 -6.06 0.08 -13.34
C PRO A 203 -7.40 0.13 -12.61
N MET A 204 -7.90 -1.04 -12.24
CA MET A 204 -9.10 -1.17 -11.41
C MET A 204 -8.92 -2.32 -10.40
N PRO A 205 -9.50 -2.22 -9.19
CA PRO A 205 -9.43 -3.30 -8.19
C PRO A 205 -9.87 -4.66 -8.73
N LEU A 206 -10.94 -4.72 -9.51
CA LEU A 206 -11.46 -5.98 -10.08
C LEU A 206 -10.49 -6.62 -11.09
N THR A 207 -9.72 -5.83 -11.83
CA THR A 207 -8.74 -6.35 -12.80
C THR A 207 -7.42 -6.71 -12.14
N ALA A 208 -7.08 -6.09 -11.02
CA ALA A 208 -5.90 -6.42 -10.24
C ALA A 208 -6.09 -7.68 -9.36
N ALA A 209 -7.35 -7.97 -9.00
CA ALA A 209 -7.66 -9.08 -8.10
C ALA A 209 -7.17 -10.44 -8.65
N GLY A 210 -6.41 -11.18 -7.83
CA GLY A 210 -5.87 -12.50 -8.18
C GLY A 210 -4.60 -12.46 -9.03
N GLY A 211 -4.10 -11.28 -9.39
CA GLY A 211 -2.79 -11.07 -9.99
C GLY A 211 -1.73 -10.70 -8.95
N ASP A 212 -0.47 -10.76 -9.36
CA ASP A 212 0.67 -10.42 -8.51
C ASP A 212 1.26 -9.04 -8.86
N ASP A 213 0.97 -8.51 -10.07
CA ASP A 213 1.52 -7.25 -10.55
C ASP A 213 0.81 -6.02 -9.93
N VAL A 214 1.59 -4.97 -9.73
CA VAL A 214 1.09 -3.62 -9.43
C VAL A 214 0.66 -2.94 -10.72
N LEU A 215 -0.64 -2.72 -10.89
CA LEU A 215 -1.17 -2.05 -12.07
C LEU A 215 -1.02 -0.53 -11.94
N VAL A 216 -0.40 0.11 -12.92
CA VAL A 216 -0.18 1.57 -12.95
C VAL A 216 -0.79 2.17 -14.20
N GLY A 217 -1.46 3.31 -14.06
CA GLY A 217 -2.03 4.04 -15.19
C GLY A 217 -2.52 5.43 -14.82
N ARG A 218 -3.17 6.10 -15.75
CA ARG A 218 -3.60 7.49 -15.63
C ARG A 218 -2.41 8.45 -15.40
N ILE A 219 -1.25 8.10 -16.00
CA ILE A 219 0.00 8.84 -15.88
C ILE A 219 -0.13 10.14 -16.68
N ARG A 220 0.06 11.27 -16.01
CA ARG A 220 -0.05 12.62 -16.61
C ARG A 220 0.79 13.63 -15.85
N MET A 221 1.11 14.71 -16.50
CA MET A 221 1.66 15.90 -15.83
C MET A 221 0.52 16.66 -15.16
N ASP A 222 0.88 17.36 -14.10
CA ASP A 222 0.00 18.23 -13.33
C ASP A 222 0.33 19.69 -13.62
#